data_5edbbe0fd4d32827d735dfb4155f6970
#
_entry.id   5edbbe0fd4d32827d735dfb4155f6970
#
_cell.length_a   1.000
_cell.length_b   1.000
_cell.length_c   1.000
_cell.angle_alpha   90.00
_cell.angle_beta   90.00
_cell.angle_gamma   90.00
#
_symmetry.space_group_name_H-M   'P 1'
#
loop_
_entity.id
_entity.type
_entity.pdbx_description
1 polymer ?
#
loop_
_entity_poly.entity_id
_entity_poly.type
_entity_poly.pdbx_seq_one_letter_code
_entity_poly.pdbx_strand_id
1 'polypeptide(L)'
;MSRAPHAAHGGVRRIDGNRMEEWAYRSVRHDEQFQIRLYRASDTFVGGAKYRFKQTGADQIVANIWNWDPSWTVNVYENDVLSGQMTRNSDIDAWTVAYHIGLLNNTDSYRKSSDHMFHYTLKNPAAAVRVEAIDGFGNKYEQTVFTDPAEHPGDFHADF
;
A
#
# COMPACT_ATOMS: atom_id res chain seq x y z
N MET A 1 8.18 -24.95 -23.02
CA MET A 1 7.15 -24.60 -22.04
C MET A 1 7.81 -23.75 -20.95
N SER A 2 7.77 -22.44 -21.12
CA SER A 2 8.33 -21.49 -20.15
C SER A 2 7.26 -21.20 -19.09
N ARG A 3 7.52 -21.54 -17.83
CA ARG A 3 6.67 -21.16 -16.71
C ARG A 3 6.76 -19.65 -16.57
N ALA A 4 5.62 -18.98 -16.65
CA ALA A 4 5.51 -17.59 -16.27
C ALA A 4 6.03 -17.41 -14.83
N PRO A 5 6.83 -16.37 -14.56
CA PRO A 5 7.25 -16.10 -13.19
C PRO A 5 6.02 -15.69 -12.38
N HIS A 6 5.61 -16.53 -11.44
CA HIS A 6 4.79 -16.05 -10.34
C HIS A 6 5.46 -14.81 -9.77
N ALA A 7 4.67 -13.79 -9.45
CA ALA A 7 5.17 -12.62 -8.73
C ALA A 7 5.87 -13.12 -7.45
N ALA A 8 7.17 -13.29 -7.53
CA ALA A 8 7.96 -13.76 -6.42
C ALA A 8 8.13 -12.56 -5.47
N HIS A 9 7.51 -12.67 -4.32
CA HIS A 9 7.75 -11.76 -3.22
C HIS A 9 9.01 -12.26 -2.50
N GLY A 10 10.05 -11.44 -2.47
CA GLY A 10 11.30 -11.75 -1.77
C GLY A 10 11.45 -10.85 -0.55
N GLY A 11 11.75 -11.42 0.60
CA GLY A 11 12.27 -10.65 1.74
C GLY A 11 13.80 -10.65 1.68
N VAL A 12 14.41 -9.47 1.75
CA VAL A 12 15.85 -9.32 1.97
C VAL A 12 16.08 -9.28 3.47
N ARG A 13 17.02 -10.11 3.95
CA ARG A 13 17.39 -10.15 5.36
C ARG A 13 18.89 -9.98 5.47
N ARG A 14 19.32 -9.10 6.33
CA ARG A 14 20.70 -8.99 6.76
C ARG A 14 20.80 -9.43 8.21
N ILE A 15 21.64 -10.41 8.46
CA ILE A 15 21.86 -10.97 9.80
C ILE A 15 23.35 -10.86 10.11
N ASP A 16 23.68 -10.26 11.24
CA ASP A 16 25.03 -10.26 11.81
C ASP A 16 25.01 -11.03 13.14
N GLY A 17 25.71 -12.16 13.16
CA GLY A 17 25.69 -13.08 14.30
C GLY A 17 24.28 -13.60 14.59
N ASN A 18 23.72 -13.21 15.75
CA ASN A 18 22.36 -13.57 16.17
C ASN A 18 21.40 -12.38 16.15
N ARG A 19 21.75 -11.30 15.45
CA ARG A 19 20.95 -10.07 15.35
C ARG A 19 20.51 -9.85 13.93
N MET A 20 19.20 -9.57 13.75
CA MET A 20 18.66 -9.09 12.48
C MET A 20 18.98 -7.60 12.38
N GLU A 21 19.70 -7.21 11.33
CA GLU A 21 20.10 -5.81 11.08
C GLU A 21 19.22 -5.14 10.04
N GLU A 22 18.59 -5.93 9.19
CA GLU A 22 17.75 -5.42 8.12
C GLU A 22 16.72 -6.46 7.71
N TRP A 23 15.52 -5.98 7.42
CA TRP A 23 14.46 -6.73 6.80
C TRP A 23 13.72 -5.82 5.83
N ALA A 24 13.70 -6.15 4.54
CA ALA A 24 12.94 -5.43 3.55
C ALA A 24 12.08 -6.39 2.73
N TYR A 25 10.87 -5.96 2.36
CA TYR A 25 10.02 -6.65 1.40
C TYR A 25 10.31 -6.10 0.02
N ARG A 26 10.41 -6.96 -0.99
CA ARG A 26 10.61 -6.54 -2.37
C ARG A 26 9.56 -7.15 -3.27
N SER A 27 8.80 -6.32 -3.97
CA SER A 27 7.95 -6.74 -5.06
C SER A 27 8.76 -6.90 -6.35
N VAL A 28 8.46 -7.90 -7.16
CA VAL A 28 9.28 -8.29 -8.34
C VAL A 28 9.47 -7.19 -9.38
N ARG A 29 8.57 -6.22 -9.45
CA ARG A 29 8.60 -5.13 -10.44
C ARG A 29 8.91 -3.76 -9.84
N HIS A 30 9.17 -3.72 -8.54
CA HIS A 30 9.48 -2.50 -7.83
C HIS A 30 10.83 -2.63 -7.14
N ASP A 31 11.49 -1.52 -6.91
CA ASP A 31 12.65 -1.49 -6.04
C ASP A 31 12.25 -1.70 -4.57
N GLU A 32 13.22 -1.88 -3.71
CA GLU A 32 12.98 -2.09 -2.28
C GLU A 32 12.45 -0.85 -1.56
N GLN A 33 12.53 0.34 -2.19
CA GLN A 33 11.97 1.57 -1.64
C GLN A 33 10.45 1.64 -1.80
N PHE A 34 9.87 0.85 -2.70
CA PHE A 34 8.43 0.81 -2.90
C PHE A 34 7.75 -0.05 -1.83
N GLN A 35 7.55 0.52 -0.64
CA GLN A 35 6.93 -0.13 0.51
C GLN A 35 5.52 0.39 0.81
N ILE A 36 5.03 1.38 0.07
CA ILE A 36 3.79 2.09 0.35
C ILE A 36 2.95 2.16 -0.92
N ARG A 37 1.67 1.76 -0.84
CA ARG A 37 0.64 2.20 -1.78
C ARG A 37 -0.24 3.23 -1.12
N LEU A 38 -0.38 4.37 -1.76
CA LEU A 38 -1.16 5.50 -1.26
C LEU A 38 -2.43 5.68 -2.10
N TYR A 39 -3.57 5.89 -1.45
CA TYR A 39 -4.88 6.06 -2.09
C TYR A 39 -5.59 7.29 -1.55
N ARG A 40 -6.41 7.92 -2.41
CA ARG A 40 -7.48 8.79 -1.93
C ARG A 40 -8.70 7.95 -1.60
N ALA A 41 -9.27 8.15 -0.42
CA ALA A 41 -10.41 7.36 0.02
C ALA A 41 -11.71 7.70 -0.70
N SER A 42 -11.74 8.84 -1.42
CA SER A 42 -12.84 9.24 -2.31
C SER A 42 -12.87 8.47 -3.62
N ASP A 43 -11.78 7.79 -3.98
CA ASP A 43 -11.65 7.14 -5.27
C ASP A 43 -12.60 5.93 -5.35
N THR A 44 -13.18 5.75 -6.53
CA THR A 44 -14.12 4.66 -6.77
C THR A 44 -13.34 3.40 -7.10
N PHE A 45 -13.61 2.32 -6.37
CA PHE A 45 -13.01 1.04 -6.68
C PHE A 45 -13.72 0.34 -7.85
N VAL A 46 -12.99 -0.53 -8.51
CA VAL A 46 -13.58 -1.51 -9.42
C VAL A 46 -14.57 -2.36 -8.64
N GLY A 47 -15.79 -2.51 -9.19
CA GLY A 47 -16.88 -3.23 -8.52
C GLY A 47 -17.86 -2.34 -7.73
N GLY A 48 -17.68 -1.01 -7.78
CA GLY A 48 -18.61 -0.01 -7.24
C GLY A 48 -18.59 0.11 -5.72
N ALA A 49 -19.66 0.69 -5.17
CA ALA A 49 -19.77 1.05 -3.74
C ALA A 49 -19.62 -0.13 -2.75
N LYS A 50 -19.69 -1.36 -3.23
CA LYS A 50 -19.49 -2.57 -2.46
C LYS A 50 -18.06 -2.73 -1.94
N TYR A 51 -17.08 -2.13 -2.66
CA TYR A 51 -15.66 -2.25 -2.38
C TYR A 51 -15.02 -0.89 -2.15
N ARG A 52 -15.44 -0.19 -1.13
CA ARG A 52 -14.85 1.09 -0.72
C ARG A 52 -14.18 0.97 0.63
N PHE A 53 -13.27 1.87 0.92
CA PHE A 53 -12.66 1.98 2.25
C PHE A 53 -13.72 2.22 3.33
N LYS A 54 -13.44 1.82 4.56
CA LYS A 54 -14.34 2.02 5.71
C LYS A 54 -14.58 3.50 5.99
N GLN A 55 -13.54 4.33 5.80
CA GLN A 55 -13.63 5.77 5.92
C GLN A 55 -13.50 6.37 4.54
N THR A 56 -14.48 7.16 4.12
CA THR A 56 -14.54 7.78 2.80
C THR A 56 -14.76 9.27 2.94
N GLY A 57 -14.02 10.07 2.17
CA GLY A 57 -14.14 11.52 2.14
C GLY A 57 -13.05 12.11 1.26
N ALA A 58 -13.27 13.33 0.76
CA ALA A 58 -12.29 14.00 -0.07
C ALA A 58 -11.02 14.39 0.69
N ASP A 59 -11.10 14.44 2.02
CA ASP A 59 -10.04 14.71 2.97
C ASP A 59 -9.37 13.45 3.52
N GLN A 60 -9.86 12.24 3.17
CA GLN A 60 -9.31 10.99 3.67
C GLN A 60 -8.28 10.43 2.71
N ILE A 61 -7.16 9.98 3.28
CA ILE A 61 -6.15 9.18 2.58
C ILE A 61 -5.96 7.84 3.27
N VAL A 62 -5.63 6.84 2.48
CA VAL A 62 -5.38 5.47 2.93
C VAL A 62 -4.06 5.00 2.38
N ALA A 63 -3.26 4.34 3.20
CA ALA A 63 -2.02 3.71 2.76
C ALA A 63 -2.00 2.23 3.12
N ASN A 64 -1.51 1.41 2.20
CA ASN A 64 -1.08 0.05 2.49
C ASN A 64 0.44 0.07 2.70
N ILE A 65 0.90 -0.27 3.90
CA ILE A 65 2.31 -0.29 4.27
C ILE A 65 2.76 -1.75 4.35
N TRP A 66 3.51 -2.18 3.35
CA TRP A 66 3.99 -3.55 3.34
C TRP A 66 5.04 -3.78 4.42
N ASN A 67 5.09 -5.01 4.91
CA ASN A 67 6.05 -5.41 5.92
C ASN A 67 5.98 -4.63 7.25
N TRP A 68 4.92 -3.85 7.47
CA TRP A 68 4.75 -3.08 8.69
C TRP A 68 4.73 -3.97 9.95
N ASP A 69 5.39 -3.51 10.99
CA ASP A 69 5.26 -4.03 12.35
C ASP A 69 5.08 -2.89 13.38
N PRO A 70 4.77 -3.18 14.66
CA PRO A 70 4.51 -2.15 15.66
C PRO A 70 5.65 -1.18 15.96
N SER A 71 6.87 -1.45 15.52
CA SER A 71 8.01 -0.53 15.68
C SER A 71 8.03 0.59 14.66
N TRP A 72 7.24 0.48 13.58
CA TRP A 72 7.22 1.46 12.50
C TRP A 72 6.43 2.71 12.86
N THR A 73 6.89 3.85 12.35
CA THR A 73 6.17 5.12 12.42
C THR A 73 5.73 5.52 11.01
N VAL A 74 4.48 5.95 10.85
CA VAL A 74 3.93 6.38 9.56
C VAL A 74 3.48 7.84 9.65
N ASN A 75 4.27 8.72 9.08
CA ASN A 75 4.08 10.17 9.12
C ASN A 75 3.37 10.67 7.85
N VAL A 76 2.59 11.74 8.00
CA VAL A 76 1.97 12.47 6.88
C VAL A 76 2.50 13.89 6.87
N TYR A 77 2.91 14.33 5.70
CA TYR A 77 3.31 15.71 5.43
C TYR A 77 2.32 16.33 4.46
N GLU A 78 1.91 17.54 4.75
CA GLU A 78 1.08 18.39 3.88
C GLU A 78 1.91 19.62 3.48
N ASN A 79 2.20 19.80 2.19
CA ASN A 79 3.12 20.82 1.67
C ASN A 79 4.50 20.79 2.38
N ASP A 80 5.07 19.60 2.56
CA ASP A 80 6.34 19.31 3.25
C ASP A 80 6.37 19.67 4.76
N VAL A 81 5.27 20.05 5.34
CA VAL A 81 5.14 20.25 6.79
C VAL A 81 4.54 19.01 7.43
N LEU A 82 5.17 18.51 8.50
CA LEU A 82 4.63 17.37 9.24
C LEU A 82 3.25 17.70 9.79
N SER A 83 2.25 17.00 9.32
CA SER A 83 0.85 17.20 9.69
C SER A 83 0.39 16.28 10.81
N GLY A 84 0.89 15.05 10.83
CA GLY A 84 0.57 14.07 11.86
C GLY A 84 1.03 12.67 11.50
N GLN A 85 0.50 11.67 12.20
CA GLN A 85 0.76 10.26 11.96
C GLN A 85 -0.51 9.55 11.50
N MET A 86 -0.37 8.59 10.60
CA MET A 86 -1.47 7.74 10.18
C MET A 86 -1.86 6.77 11.31
N THR A 87 -3.13 6.47 11.38
CA THR A 87 -3.67 5.46 12.31
C THR A 87 -3.90 4.15 11.58
N ARG A 88 -3.38 3.07 12.14
CA ARG A 88 -3.64 1.72 11.63
C ARG A 88 -5.12 1.37 11.80
N ASN A 89 -5.73 0.91 10.74
CA ASN A 89 -7.10 0.42 10.76
C ASN A 89 -7.23 -0.69 9.71
N SER A 90 -7.67 -1.87 10.15
CA SER A 90 -7.91 -2.98 9.22
C SER A 90 -8.92 -2.58 8.16
N ASP A 91 -8.53 -2.65 6.89
CA ASP A 91 -9.36 -2.29 5.74
C ASP A 91 -9.00 -3.16 4.53
N ILE A 92 -9.80 -3.06 3.47
CA ILE A 92 -9.51 -3.72 2.20
C ILE A 92 -8.44 -2.93 1.44
N ASP A 93 -7.58 -3.62 0.72
CA ASP A 93 -6.65 -2.99 -0.21
C ASP A 93 -7.30 -2.84 -1.59
N ALA A 94 -7.43 -1.61 -2.06
CA ALA A 94 -8.11 -1.28 -3.32
C ALA A 94 -7.45 -1.94 -4.53
N TRP A 95 -6.12 -2.06 -4.53
CA TRP A 95 -5.39 -2.75 -5.57
C TRP A 95 -5.72 -4.24 -5.62
N THR A 96 -5.77 -4.89 -4.47
CA THR A 96 -6.13 -6.31 -4.37
C THR A 96 -7.55 -6.55 -4.89
N VAL A 97 -8.48 -5.65 -4.57
CA VAL A 97 -9.85 -5.70 -5.09
C VAL A 97 -9.86 -5.56 -6.60
N ALA A 98 -9.19 -4.55 -7.15
CA ALA A 98 -9.14 -4.32 -8.59
C ALA A 98 -8.53 -5.52 -9.34
N TYR A 99 -7.47 -6.10 -8.81
CA TYR A 99 -6.83 -7.29 -9.37
C TYR A 99 -7.77 -8.50 -9.37
N HIS A 100 -8.34 -8.84 -8.24
CA HIS A 100 -9.15 -10.07 -8.13
C HIS A 100 -10.53 -9.93 -8.77
N ILE A 101 -11.19 -8.80 -8.57
CA ILE A 101 -12.55 -8.59 -9.08
C ILE A 101 -12.52 -8.10 -10.53
N GLY A 102 -11.67 -7.12 -10.82
CA GLY A 102 -11.60 -6.50 -12.14
C GLY A 102 -10.91 -7.39 -13.17
N LEU A 103 -9.73 -7.91 -12.86
CA LEU A 103 -8.93 -8.67 -13.81
C LEU A 103 -9.27 -10.15 -13.82
N LEU A 104 -9.35 -10.79 -12.65
CA LEU A 104 -9.57 -12.24 -12.57
C LEU A 104 -11.05 -12.62 -12.56
N ASN A 105 -11.96 -11.64 -12.60
CA ASN A 105 -13.41 -11.83 -12.50
C ASN A 105 -13.81 -12.77 -11.34
N ASN A 106 -13.09 -12.67 -10.24
CA ASN A 106 -13.25 -13.54 -9.09
C ASN A 106 -14.10 -12.85 -8.04
N THR A 107 -15.25 -13.44 -7.74
CA THR A 107 -16.23 -12.82 -6.85
C THR A 107 -15.89 -13.03 -5.38
N ASP A 108 -16.41 -12.17 -4.54
CA ASP A 108 -16.63 -12.19 -3.08
C ASP A 108 -15.55 -12.75 -2.11
N SER A 109 -14.71 -13.70 -2.48
CA SER A 109 -13.74 -14.32 -1.58
C SER A 109 -12.56 -13.42 -1.18
N TYR A 110 -12.38 -12.29 -1.87
CA TYR A 110 -11.25 -11.36 -1.68
C TYR A 110 -11.58 -10.09 -0.91
N ARG A 111 -12.71 -10.06 -0.24
CA ARG A 111 -13.08 -9.00 0.71
C ARG A 111 -12.32 -9.09 2.04
N LYS A 112 -11.15 -9.66 2.04
CA LYS A 112 -10.36 -9.77 3.27
C LYS A 112 -9.72 -8.44 3.59
N SER A 113 -9.96 -7.97 4.80
CA SER A 113 -9.23 -6.85 5.36
C SER A 113 -7.77 -7.22 5.58
N SER A 114 -6.88 -6.25 5.32
CA SER A 114 -5.47 -6.31 5.67
C SER A 114 -5.21 -5.47 6.91
N ASP A 115 -4.34 -5.95 7.77
CA ASP A 115 -3.89 -5.22 8.96
C ASP A 115 -2.73 -4.24 8.65
N HIS A 116 -2.32 -4.16 7.41
CA HIS A 116 -1.30 -3.24 6.90
C HIS A 116 -1.88 -1.92 6.38
N MET A 117 -3.17 -1.67 6.63
CA MET A 117 -3.86 -0.48 6.17
C MET A 117 -3.82 0.62 7.22
N PHE A 118 -3.60 1.85 6.74
CA PHE A 118 -3.50 3.06 7.55
C PHE A 118 -4.38 4.15 6.99
N HIS A 119 -4.94 4.98 7.86
CA HIS A 119 -5.84 6.06 7.52
C HIS A 119 -5.37 7.38 8.12
N TYR A 120 -5.61 8.47 7.40
CA TYR A 120 -5.37 9.82 7.88
C TYR A 120 -6.38 10.80 7.28
N THR A 121 -6.81 11.77 8.09
CA THR A 121 -7.63 12.89 7.65
C THR A 121 -6.75 14.10 7.40
N LEU A 122 -6.66 14.54 6.16
CA LEU A 122 -5.89 15.71 5.78
C LEU A 122 -6.49 16.98 6.42
N LYS A 123 -5.65 17.86 6.93
CA LYS A 123 -6.06 19.19 7.38
C LYS A 123 -6.34 20.11 6.20
N ASN A 124 -5.65 19.89 5.09
CA ASN A 124 -5.86 20.59 3.83
C ASN A 124 -5.94 19.59 2.67
N PRO A 125 -7.15 19.25 2.18
CA PRO A 125 -7.32 18.29 1.09
C PRO A 125 -6.64 18.68 -0.23
N ALA A 126 -6.32 19.98 -0.40
CA ALA A 126 -5.63 20.49 -1.59
C ALA A 126 -4.10 20.50 -1.45
N ALA A 127 -3.55 20.10 -0.30
CA ALA A 127 -2.11 20.06 -0.09
C ALA A 127 -1.44 18.98 -0.96
N ALA A 128 -0.18 19.22 -1.30
CA ALA A 128 0.70 18.16 -1.74
C ALA A 128 0.96 17.21 -0.56
N VAL A 129 0.68 15.93 -0.75
CA VAL A 129 0.76 14.91 0.29
C VAL A 129 1.99 14.05 0.11
N ARG A 130 2.73 13.82 1.20
CA ARG A 130 3.80 12.84 1.27
C ARG A 130 3.57 11.97 2.52
N VAL A 131 3.59 10.66 2.32
CA VAL A 131 3.59 9.68 3.40
C VAL A 131 5.00 9.12 3.55
N GLU A 132 5.52 9.13 4.78
CA GLU A 132 6.81 8.58 5.15
C GLU A 132 6.61 7.46 6.17
N ALA A 133 7.07 6.26 5.85
CA ALA A 133 7.13 5.17 6.80
C ALA A 133 8.58 4.95 7.24
N ILE A 134 8.80 4.82 8.54
CA ILE A 134 10.12 4.59 9.14
C ILE A 134 10.05 3.26 9.86
N ASP A 135 10.91 2.31 9.45
CA ASP A 135 10.95 0.98 10.04
C ASP A 135 11.72 0.95 11.37
N GLY A 136 11.72 -0.20 12.03
CA GLY A 136 12.41 -0.41 13.30
C GLY A 136 13.95 -0.34 13.22
N PHE A 137 14.50 -0.29 12.01
CA PHE A 137 15.95 -0.12 11.76
C PHE A 137 16.33 1.31 11.39
N GLY A 138 15.33 2.21 11.22
CA GLY A 138 15.52 3.60 10.84
C GLY A 138 15.54 3.84 9.33
N ASN A 139 15.25 2.84 8.50
CA ASN A 139 15.08 3.03 7.07
C ASN A 139 13.79 3.81 6.80
N LYS A 140 13.85 4.68 5.78
CA LYS A 140 12.74 5.54 5.40
C LYS A 140 12.22 5.16 4.02
N TYR A 141 10.90 5.07 3.92
CA TYR A 141 10.19 4.79 2.68
C TYR A 141 9.18 5.90 2.47
N GLU A 142 9.14 6.47 1.27
CA GLU A 142 8.28 7.61 0.98
C GLU A 142 7.38 7.35 -0.23
N GLN A 143 6.18 7.92 -0.17
CA GLN A 143 5.24 7.90 -1.30
C GLN A 143 4.51 9.23 -1.41
N THR A 144 4.51 9.78 -2.63
CA THR A 144 3.80 11.01 -2.98
C THR A 144 2.74 10.80 -4.05
N VAL A 145 2.85 9.69 -4.80
CA VAL A 145 1.96 9.37 -5.91
C VAL A 145 0.79 8.53 -5.40
N PHE A 146 -0.43 8.99 -5.67
CA PHE A 146 -1.63 8.20 -5.41
C PHE A 146 -1.76 7.09 -6.46
N THR A 147 -1.99 5.88 -5.97
CA THR A 147 -2.23 4.71 -6.82
C THR A 147 -3.66 4.77 -7.35
N ASP A 148 -3.84 4.71 -8.66
CA ASP A 148 -5.12 4.43 -9.27
C ASP A 148 -5.32 2.91 -9.36
N PRO A 149 -6.24 2.32 -8.60
CA PRO A 149 -6.48 0.89 -8.67
C PRO A 149 -6.95 0.40 -10.05
N ALA A 150 -7.53 1.29 -10.86
CA ALA A 150 -8.05 0.95 -12.19
C ALA A 150 -6.94 0.80 -13.24
N GLU A 151 -5.80 1.44 -13.05
CA GLU A 151 -4.64 1.35 -13.97
C GLU A 151 -3.88 0.03 -13.86
N HIS A 152 -4.15 -0.74 -12.82
CA HIS A 152 -3.33 -1.87 -12.42
C HIS A 152 -3.49 -3.17 -13.22
N PRO A 153 -4.69 -3.52 -13.71
CA PRO A 153 -4.89 -4.79 -14.38
C PRO A 153 -4.02 -5.01 -15.62
N GLY A 154 -3.60 -3.94 -16.30
CA GLY A 154 -2.79 -4.03 -17.50
C GLY A 154 -1.35 -4.52 -17.28
N ASP A 155 -0.79 -4.29 -16.10
CA ASP A 155 0.62 -4.63 -15.81
C ASP A 155 0.82 -6.13 -15.53
N PHE A 156 -0.26 -6.89 -15.41
CA PHE A 156 -0.24 -8.33 -15.13
C PHE A 156 -0.69 -9.19 -16.30
N HIS A 157 -0.77 -8.66 -17.51
CA HIS A 157 -0.80 -9.50 -18.68
C HIS A 157 0.53 -10.27 -18.76
N ALA A 158 0.63 -11.31 -17.94
CA ALA A 158 1.50 -12.41 -18.27
C ALA A 158 0.83 -13.06 -19.50
N ASP A 159 1.49 -13.01 -20.61
CA ASP A 159 1.19 -13.89 -21.72
C ASP A 159 1.27 -15.33 -21.18
N PHE A 160 0.12 -15.92 -20.91
CA PHE A 160 -0.02 -17.31 -20.54
C PHE A 160 -0.12 -18.15 -21.81
#